data_e51ef16103013c4f08c184a441533c99
#
_entry.id   e51ef16103013c4f08c184a441533c99
#
_cell.length_a   1.000
_cell.length_b   1.000
_cell.length_c   1.000
_cell.angle_alpha   90.00
_cell.angle_beta   90.00
_cell.angle_gamma   90.00
#
_symmetry.space_group_name_H-M   'P 1'
#
loop_
_entity.id
_entity.type
_entity.pdbx_description
1 polymer ?
#
loop_
_entity_poly.entity_id
_entity_poly.type
_entity_poly.pdbx_seq_one_letter_code
_entity_poly.pdbx_strand_id
1 'polypeptide(L)'
;SQINANDSQRSIRAFEVKKYTKISLFKWFEKTKKYFNEKEFLKIYIDYPKEDLIRRIDRRVNNMISAGAVNEVKKFRRLKVNKDRSSNKIIGISEISKFLNGEQNIDVTKVQISIKTRQYAKRQRTWARNQMIDWEKVDHKKLNSFVKKIKISSLKLDQ
;
A
#
# COMPACT_ATOMS: atom_id res chain seq x y z
N SER A 1 12.51 -9.18 22.40
CA SER A 1 11.11 -8.81 22.08
C SER A 1 10.89 -8.92 20.57
N GLN A 2 9.89 -9.64 20.15
CA GLN A 2 9.54 -9.81 18.72
C GLN A 2 8.75 -8.61 18.16
N ILE A 3 8.40 -7.65 19.01
CA ILE A 3 7.71 -6.40 18.63
C ILE A 3 8.61 -5.24 19.04
N ASN A 4 8.82 -4.28 18.12
CA ASN A 4 9.53 -3.06 18.43
C ASN A 4 8.74 -2.28 19.50
N ALA A 5 9.42 -1.80 20.54
CA ALA A 5 8.79 -1.07 21.64
C ALA A 5 8.00 0.18 21.19
N ASN A 6 8.39 0.78 20.06
CA ASN A 6 7.74 1.95 19.48
C ASN A 6 6.58 1.61 18.54
N ASP A 7 6.29 0.31 18.29
CA ASP A 7 5.17 -0.11 17.45
C ASP A 7 3.91 -0.34 18.29
N SER A 8 3.27 0.76 18.66
CA SER A 8 2.06 0.74 19.49
C SER A 8 0.93 -0.08 18.87
N GLN A 9 0.76 -0.05 17.55
CA GLN A 9 -0.35 -0.77 16.90
C GLN A 9 -0.15 -2.28 16.99
N ARG A 10 1.06 -2.79 16.74
CA ARG A 10 1.37 -4.22 16.87
C ARG A 10 1.31 -4.66 18.33
N SER A 11 1.76 -3.82 19.27
CA SER A 11 1.69 -4.10 20.70
C SER A 11 0.25 -4.20 21.19
N ILE A 12 -0.62 -3.26 20.80
CA ILE A 12 -2.06 -3.29 21.12
C ILE A 12 -2.70 -4.56 20.54
N ARG A 13 -2.42 -4.87 19.27
CA ARG A 13 -2.97 -6.07 18.63
C ARG A 13 -2.54 -7.37 19.32
N ALA A 14 -1.27 -7.48 19.70
CA ALA A 14 -0.76 -8.64 20.44
C ALA A 14 -1.42 -8.76 21.83
N PHE A 15 -1.65 -7.63 22.51
CA PHE A 15 -2.35 -7.59 23.79
C PHE A 15 -3.83 -8.01 23.64
N GLU A 16 -4.55 -7.47 22.66
CA GLU A 16 -5.94 -7.84 22.37
C GLU A 16 -6.09 -9.35 22.14
N VAL A 17 -5.26 -9.91 21.26
CA VAL A 17 -5.28 -11.35 20.97
C VAL A 17 -5.03 -12.17 22.24
N LYS A 18 -4.01 -11.82 23.02
CA LYS A 18 -3.70 -12.54 24.27
C LYS A 18 -4.81 -12.39 25.31
N LYS A 19 -5.41 -11.19 25.44
CA LYS A 19 -6.51 -10.94 26.39
C LYS A 19 -7.74 -11.78 26.04
N TYR A 20 -8.09 -11.84 24.74
CA TYR A 20 -9.29 -12.55 24.29
C TYR A 20 -9.09 -14.07 24.25
N THR A 21 -7.98 -14.56 23.68
CA THR A 21 -7.76 -15.99 23.43
C THR A 21 -6.96 -16.69 24.52
N LYS A 22 -6.37 -15.97 25.48
CA LYS A 22 -5.39 -16.42 26.49
C LYS A 22 -4.10 -16.98 25.90
N ILE A 23 -3.93 -16.94 24.58
CA ILE A 23 -2.76 -17.43 23.84
C ILE A 23 -2.06 -16.22 23.20
N SER A 24 -0.71 -16.17 23.25
CA SER A 24 0.02 -15.07 22.60
C SER A 24 -0.12 -15.13 21.07
N LEU A 25 -0.08 -13.96 20.42
CA LEU A 25 -0.11 -13.86 18.97
C LEU A 25 0.97 -14.72 18.29
N PHE A 26 2.16 -14.80 18.91
CA PHE A 26 3.28 -15.60 18.39
C PHE A 26 3.01 -17.10 18.45
N LYS A 27 2.43 -17.57 19.54
CA LYS A 27 1.99 -18.98 19.63
C LYS A 27 0.91 -19.32 18.60
N TRP A 28 0.08 -18.35 18.23
CA TRP A 28 -0.86 -18.52 17.12
C TRP A 28 -0.13 -18.68 15.79
N PHE A 29 0.90 -17.88 15.52
CA PHE A 29 1.71 -18.01 14.30
C PHE A 29 2.43 -19.36 14.23
N GLU A 30 2.99 -19.85 15.34
CA GLU A 30 3.64 -21.16 15.41
C GLU A 30 2.65 -22.31 15.12
N LYS A 31 1.40 -22.18 15.58
CA LYS A 31 0.34 -23.19 15.37
C LYS A 31 -0.29 -23.11 13.97
N THR A 32 -0.08 -22.04 13.23
CA THR A 32 -0.67 -21.87 11.90
C THR A 32 0.00 -22.80 10.91
N LYS A 33 -0.77 -23.74 10.37
CA LYS A 33 -0.29 -24.61 9.29
C LYS A 33 -0.14 -23.84 8.01
N LYS A 34 1.00 -23.96 7.35
CA LYS A 34 1.19 -23.46 5.98
C LYS A 34 0.47 -24.43 5.03
N TYR A 35 -0.57 -23.97 4.37
CA TYR A 35 -1.32 -24.77 3.40
C TYR A 35 -0.58 -24.97 2.08
N PHE A 36 0.34 -24.07 1.74
CA PHE A 36 1.11 -24.08 0.50
C PHE A 36 2.61 -24.11 0.82
N ASN A 37 3.36 -24.83 0.00
CA ASN A 37 4.81 -24.81 0.06
C ASN A 37 5.32 -23.54 -0.63
N GLU A 38 6.43 -23.00 -0.20
CA GLU A 38 7.04 -21.82 -0.85
C GLU A 38 7.41 -22.07 -2.31
N LYS A 39 7.69 -23.31 -2.68
CA LYS A 39 7.98 -23.73 -4.06
C LYS A 39 6.77 -23.67 -5.01
N GLU A 40 5.55 -23.59 -4.46
CA GLU A 40 4.31 -23.48 -5.23
C GLU A 40 4.02 -22.03 -5.65
N PHE A 41 4.84 -21.08 -5.20
CA PHE A 41 4.66 -19.66 -5.53
C PHE A 41 5.78 -19.16 -6.44
N LEU A 42 5.39 -18.51 -7.52
CA LEU A 42 6.27 -17.65 -8.26
C LEU A 42 6.23 -16.25 -7.64
N LYS A 43 7.33 -15.87 -6.98
CA LYS A 43 7.45 -14.59 -6.28
C LYS A 43 8.06 -13.56 -7.24
N ILE A 44 7.27 -12.59 -7.66
CA ILE A 44 7.74 -11.50 -8.54
C ILE A 44 7.58 -10.14 -7.87
N TYR A 45 8.55 -9.26 -8.11
CA TYR A 45 8.51 -7.85 -7.74
C TYR A 45 8.57 -6.98 -8.99
N ILE A 46 7.51 -6.22 -9.22
CA ILE A 46 7.44 -5.30 -10.37
C ILE A 46 8.13 -4.00 -9.98
N ASP A 47 9.30 -3.75 -10.57
CA ASP A 47 10.05 -2.52 -10.33
C ASP A 47 9.71 -1.46 -11.37
N TYR A 48 9.49 -0.24 -10.87
CA TYR A 48 9.24 0.94 -11.70
C TYR A 48 10.42 1.91 -11.60
N PRO A 49 11.00 2.39 -12.71
CA PRO A 49 11.96 3.48 -12.69
C PRO A 49 11.39 4.68 -11.94
N LYS A 50 12.24 5.34 -11.15
CA LYS A 50 11.80 6.43 -10.24
C LYS A 50 11.10 7.56 -11.00
N GLU A 51 11.63 7.94 -12.13
CA GLU A 51 11.12 9.03 -12.96
C GLU A 51 9.75 8.69 -13.57
N ASP A 52 9.57 7.45 -14.04
CA ASP A 52 8.29 6.96 -14.57
C ASP A 52 7.23 6.94 -13.47
N LEU A 53 7.61 6.49 -12.27
CA LEU A 53 6.72 6.47 -11.11
C LEU A 53 6.28 7.88 -10.72
N ILE A 54 7.19 8.86 -10.71
CA ILE A 54 6.87 10.26 -10.41
C ILE A 54 5.87 10.80 -11.41
N ARG A 55 6.13 10.65 -12.73
CA ARG A 55 5.22 11.10 -13.79
C ARG A 55 3.83 10.45 -13.66
N ARG A 56 3.78 9.18 -13.32
CA ARG A 56 2.53 8.45 -13.11
C ARG A 56 1.75 8.97 -11.90
N ILE A 57 2.44 9.28 -10.81
CA ILE A 57 1.82 9.87 -9.61
C ILE A 57 1.21 11.22 -9.94
N ASP A 58 1.94 12.10 -10.61
CA ASP A 58 1.47 13.44 -10.94
C ASP A 58 0.25 13.39 -11.89
N ARG A 59 0.30 12.53 -12.91
CA ARG A 59 -0.84 12.30 -13.81
C ARG A 59 -2.05 11.78 -13.03
N ARG A 60 -1.85 10.80 -12.13
CA ARG A 60 -2.92 10.23 -11.30
C ARG A 60 -3.57 11.30 -10.43
N VAL A 61 -2.78 12.18 -9.80
CA VAL A 61 -3.31 13.26 -8.95
C VAL A 61 -4.16 14.22 -9.76
N ASN A 62 -3.69 14.64 -10.94
CA ASN A 62 -4.47 15.49 -11.83
C ASN A 62 -5.79 14.84 -12.24
N ASN A 63 -5.75 13.59 -12.70
CA ASN A 63 -6.95 12.84 -13.09
C ASN A 63 -7.92 12.67 -11.92
N MET A 64 -7.44 12.39 -10.72
CA MET A 64 -8.26 12.25 -9.51
C MET A 64 -9.01 13.54 -9.18
N ILE A 65 -8.33 14.67 -9.22
CA ILE A 65 -8.97 15.98 -9.01
C ILE A 65 -10.02 16.26 -10.09
N SER A 66 -9.69 16.04 -11.36
CA SER A 66 -10.63 16.25 -12.48
C SER A 66 -11.82 15.30 -12.43
N ALA A 67 -11.64 14.07 -11.93
CA ALA A 67 -12.69 13.07 -11.76
C ALA A 67 -13.62 13.34 -10.56
N GLY A 68 -13.38 14.40 -9.77
CA GLY A 68 -14.32 14.83 -8.72
C GLY A 68 -13.91 14.49 -7.29
N ALA A 69 -12.64 14.19 -7.02
CA ALA A 69 -12.15 13.90 -5.66
C ALA A 69 -12.47 15.01 -4.65
N VAL A 70 -12.53 16.27 -5.10
CA VAL A 70 -12.95 17.39 -4.24
C VAL A 70 -14.39 17.21 -3.73
N ASN A 71 -15.30 16.80 -4.60
CA ASN A 71 -16.68 16.53 -4.22
C ASN A 71 -16.82 15.31 -3.34
N GLU A 72 -16.00 14.27 -3.55
CA GLU A 72 -15.96 13.09 -2.68
C GLU A 72 -15.53 13.48 -1.26
N VAL A 73 -14.46 14.25 -1.11
CA VAL A 73 -14.00 14.72 0.20
C VAL A 73 -15.03 15.64 0.85
N LYS A 74 -15.71 16.51 0.07
CA LYS A 74 -16.82 17.33 0.57
C LYS A 74 -17.96 16.47 1.13
N LYS A 75 -18.33 15.40 0.45
CA LYS A 75 -19.36 14.43 0.93
C LYS A 75 -18.84 13.68 2.17
N PHE A 76 -17.59 13.18 2.14
CA PHE A 76 -16.99 12.48 3.26
C PHE A 76 -16.96 13.33 4.54
N ARG A 77 -16.63 14.62 4.46
CA ARG A 77 -16.64 15.54 5.62
C ARG A 77 -18.01 15.66 6.26
N ARG A 78 -19.10 15.56 5.49
CA ARG A 78 -20.48 15.59 6.03
C ARG A 78 -20.81 14.39 6.89
N LEU A 79 -20.12 13.24 6.71
CA LEU A 79 -20.32 12.04 7.52
C LEU A 79 -19.78 12.19 8.95
N LYS A 80 -19.05 13.26 9.26
CA LYS A 80 -18.47 13.55 10.59
C LYS A 80 -17.75 12.34 11.21
N VAL A 81 -17.03 11.59 10.39
CA VAL A 81 -16.29 10.39 10.82
C VAL A 81 -15.28 10.78 11.89
N ASN A 82 -15.23 10.02 12.99
CA ASN A 82 -14.30 10.24 14.09
C ASN A 82 -12.85 10.35 13.56
N LYS A 83 -12.12 11.38 14.01
CA LYS A 83 -10.76 11.73 13.56
C LYS A 83 -9.76 10.57 13.65
N ASP A 84 -9.93 9.65 14.61
CA ASP A 84 -9.04 8.51 14.82
C ASP A 84 -9.21 7.38 13.80
N ARG A 85 -10.27 7.41 13.01
CA ARG A 85 -10.53 6.38 12.01
C ARG A 85 -9.49 6.44 10.87
N SER A 86 -9.07 5.27 10.41
CA SER A 86 -8.08 5.11 9.34
C SER A 86 -8.47 5.80 8.04
N SER A 87 -9.78 5.92 7.76
CA SER A 87 -10.29 6.65 6.60
C SER A 87 -9.83 8.11 6.55
N ASN A 88 -9.68 8.79 7.70
CA ASN A 88 -9.15 10.16 7.74
C ASN A 88 -7.65 10.26 7.39
N LYS A 89 -6.93 9.15 7.40
CA LYS A 89 -5.48 9.09 7.11
C LYS A 89 -5.18 8.84 5.63
N ILE A 90 -6.22 8.71 4.79
CA ILE A 90 -6.05 8.53 3.33
C ILE A 90 -5.41 9.79 2.75
N ILE A 91 -4.35 9.59 1.94
CA ILE A 91 -3.66 10.69 1.24
C ILE A 91 -4.66 11.39 0.31
N GLY A 92 -4.77 12.69 0.43
CA GLY A 92 -5.70 13.54 -0.32
C GLY A 92 -6.83 14.12 0.55
N ILE A 93 -7.31 13.42 1.57
CA ILE A 93 -8.41 13.93 2.40
C ILE A 93 -8.00 15.18 3.15
N SER A 94 -6.86 15.16 3.84
CA SER A 94 -6.35 16.32 4.58
C SER A 94 -6.04 17.49 3.65
N GLU A 95 -5.39 17.24 2.51
CA GLU A 95 -4.97 18.26 1.55
C GLU A 95 -6.18 18.93 0.89
N ILE A 96 -7.15 18.12 0.43
CA ILE A 96 -8.39 18.64 -0.17
C ILE A 96 -9.24 19.36 0.90
N SER A 97 -9.22 18.89 2.15
CA SER A 97 -9.93 19.60 3.23
C SER A 97 -9.38 20.99 3.49
N LYS A 98 -8.07 21.19 3.41
CA LYS A 98 -7.43 22.52 3.50
C LYS A 98 -7.86 23.42 2.35
N PHE A 99 -7.91 22.87 1.13
CA PHE A 99 -8.45 23.58 -0.03
C PHE A 99 -9.92 24.00 0.19
N LEU A 100 -10.76 23.09 0.67
CA LEU A 100 -12.17 23.38 0.95
C LEU A 100 -12.38 24.41 2.07
N ASN A 101 -11.40 24.56 2.97
CA ASN A 101 -11.39 25.60 4.01
C ASN A 101 -10.82 26.96 3.53
N GLY A 102 -10.34 27.05 2.27
CA GLY A 102 -9.70 28.25 1.76
C GLY A 102 -8.26 28.47 2.24
N GLU A 103 -7.64 27.47 2.92
CA GLU A 103 -6.28 27.58 3.46
C GLU A 103 -5.19 27.49 2.36
N GLN A 104 -5.52 26.94 1.20
CA GLN A 104 -4.62 26.78 0.06
C GLN A 104 -5.40 26.66 -1.25
N ASN A 105 -4.73 26.95 -2.38
CA ASN A 105 -5.32 26.76 -3.70
C ASN A 105 -5.22 25.31 -4.20
N ILE A 106 -5.88 25.02 -5.32
CA ILE A 106 -5.96 23.66 -5.88
C ILE A 106 -4.59 23.15 -6.39
N ASP A 107 -3.72 24.02 -6.89
CA ASP A 107 -2.43 23.60 -7.43
C ASP A 107 -1.46 23.25 -6.30
N VAL A 108 -1.46 23.99 -5.20
CA VAL A 108 -0.75 23.63 -3.97
C VAL A 108 -1.28 22.29 -3.42
N THR A 109 -2.59 22.08 -3.46
CA THR A 109 -3.22 20.83 -3.03
C THR A 109 -2.71 19.63 -3.85
N LYS A 110 -2.68 19.74 -5.19
CA LYS A 110 -2.14 18.70 -6.08
C LYS A 110 -0.68 18.38 -5.76
N VAL A 111 0.14 19.42 -5.59
CA VAL A 111 1.56 19.27 -5.26
C VAL A 111 1.73 18.52 -3.93
N GLN A 112 0.98 18.89 -2.89
CA GLN A 112 1.07 18.23 -1.58
C GLN A 112 0.63 16.76 -1.62
N ILE A 113 -0.44 16.44 -2.35
CA ILE A 113 -0.88 15.05 -2.57
C ILE A 113 0.21 14.25 -3.29
N SER A 114 0.81 14.84 -4.35
CA SER A 114 1.92 14.22 -5.09
C SER A 114 3.11 13.94 -4.19
N ILE A 115 3.53 14.89 -3.37
CA ILE A 115 4.65 14.75 -2.43
C ILE A 115 4.37 13.58 -1.44
N LYS A 116 3.20 13.57 -0.79
CA LYS A 116 2.84 12.49 0.16
C LYS A 116 2.77 11.14 -0.52
N THR A 117 2.25 11.07 -1.74
CA THR A 117 2.20 9.83 -2.52
C THR A 117 3.59 9.33 -2.88
N ARG A 118 4.52 10.21 -3.28
CA ARG A 118 5.93 9.86 -3.53
C ARG A 118 6.62 9.36 -2.26
N GLN A 119 6.38 9.98 -1.12
CA GLN A 119 6.92 9.53 0.18
C GLN A 119 6.39 8.14 0.54
N TYR A 120 5.11 7.88 0.30
CA TYR A 120 4.51 6.56 0.51
C TYR A 120 5.14 5.51 -0.42
N ALA A 121 5.28 5.80 -1.70
CA ALA A 121 5.94 4.93 -2.67
C ALA A 121 7.42 4.65 -2.30
N LYS A 122 8.15 5.65 -1.79
CA LYS A 122 9.52 5.47 -1.27
C LYS A 122 9.54 4.45 -0.13
N ARG A 123 8.60 4.55 0.83
CA ARG A 123 8.50 3.57 1.94
C ARG A 123 8.20 2.16 1.43
N GLN A 124 7.28 2.01 0.46
CA GLN A 124 6.98 0.72 -0.15
C GLN A 124 8.22 0.10 -0.83
N ARG A 125 8.99 0.88 -1.59
CA ARG A 125 10.23 0.42 -2.23
C ARG A 125 11.29 0.00 -1.22
N THR A 126 11.45 0.75 -0.13
CA THR A 126 12.39 0.39 0.95
C THR A 126 11.96 -0.90 1.63
N TRP A 127 10.68 -1.05 1.93
CA TRP A 127 10.14 -2.27 2.50
C TRP A 127 10.34 -3.47 1.56
N ALA A 128 10.01 -3.32 0.28
CA ALA A 128 10.17 -4.39 -0.71
C ALA A 128 11.63 -4.84 -0.84
N ARG A 129 12.59 -3.91 -0.87
CA ARG A 129 14.01 -4.25 -0.91
C ARG A 129 14.47 -5.10 0.28
N ASN A 130 13.88 -4.87 1.45
CA ASN A 130 14.27 -5.58 2.66
C ASN A 130 13.51 -6.90 2.86
N GLN A 131 12.28 -7.01 2.33
CA GLN A 131 11.40 -8.17 2.56
C GLN A 131 11.26 -9.10 1.34
N MET A 132 11.62 -8.61 0.16
CA MET A 132 11.47 -9.33 -1.11
C MET A 132 12.84 -9.58 -1.76
N ILE A 133 13.84 -10.01 -0.96
CA ILE A 133 15.23 -10.17 -1.41
C ILE A 133 15.31 -11.24 -2.51
N ASP A 134 14.62 -12.36 -2.31
CA ASP A 134 14.64 -13.53 -3.20
C ASP A 134 13.56 -13.49 -4.30
N TRP A 135 12.84 -12.36 -4.43
CA TRP A 135 11.81 -12.24 -5.44
C TRP A 135 12.41 -11.86 -6.79
N GLU A 136 11.90 -12.47 -7.86
CA GLU A 136 12.32 -12.13 -9.22
C GLU A 136 11.88 -10.71 -9.58
N LYS A 137 12.86 -9.86 -9.96
CA LYS A 137 12.57 -8.48 -10.35
C LYS A 137 12.18 -8.43 -11.82
N VAL A 138 10.98 -7.96 -12.08
CA VAL A 138 10.45 -7.83 -13.43
C VAL A 138 10.25 -6.35 -13.76
N ASP A 139 10.82 -5.90 -14.87
CA ASP A 139 10.54 -4.56 -15.40
C ASP A 139 9.05 -4.47 -15.80
N HIS A 140 8.39 -3.40 -15.37
CA HIS A 140 6.98 -3.19 -15.67
C HIS A 140 6.64 -3.23 -17.17
N LYS A 141 7.57 -2.82 -18.04
CA LYS A 141 7.40 -2.86 -19.51
C LYS A 141 7.44 -4.30 -20.05
N LYS A 142 8.11 -5.20 -19.35
CA LYS A 142 8.25 -6.61 -19.72
C LYS A 142 7.22 -7.52 -19.06
N LEU A 143 6.35 -6.99 -18.19
CA LEU A 143 5.41 -7.81 -17.42
C LEU A 143 4.51 -8.68 -18.30
N ASN A 144 3.94 -8.13 -19.38
CA ASN A 144 3.05 -8.89 -20.27
C ASN A 144 3.77 -10.04 -20.96
N SER A 145 5.01 -9.83 -21.42
CA SER A 145 5.82 -10.90 -22.06
C SER A 145 6.25 -11.94 -21.02
N PHE A 146 6.55 -11.53 -19.80
CA PHE A 146 6.87 -12.40 -18.69
C PHE A 146 5.69 -13.33 -18.33
N VAL A 147 4.49 -12.76 -18.16
CA VAL A 147 3.26 -13.52 -17.87
C VAL A 147 2.93 -14.51 -19.00
N LYS A 148 3.11 -14.12 -20.26
CA LYS A 148 2.93 -15.05 -21.40
C LYS A 148 3.89 -16.24 -21.33
N LYS A 149 5.18 -16.01 -20.99
CA LYS A 149 6.17 -17.10 -20.84
C LYS A 149 5.78 -18.09 -19.75
N ILE A 150 5.31 -17.61 -18.60
CA ILE A 150 4.86 -18.47 -17.47
C ILE A 150 3.69 -19.34 -17.92
N LYS A 151 2.65 -18.76 -18.56
CA LYS A 151 1.50 -19.53 -19.06
C LYS A 151 1.88 -20.63 -20.04
N ILE A 152 2.86 -20.38 -20.93
CA ILE A 152 3.36 -21.39 -21.85
C ILE A 152 4.12 -22.51 -21.12
N SER A 153 4.90 -22.16 -20.09
CA SER A 153 5.65 -23.16 -19.31
C SER A 153 4.74 -24.03 -18.45
N SER A 154 3.67 -23.48 -17.84
CA SER A 154 2.71 -24.27 -17.07
C SER A 154 1.91 -25.25 -17.95
N LEU A 155 1.51 -24.85 -19.16
CA LEU A 155 0.82 -25.74 -20.11
C LEU A 155 1.69 -26.90 -20.62
N LYS A 156 3.03 -26.81 -20.51
CA LYS A 156 3.96 -27.88 -20.89
C LYS A 156 4.25 -28.88 -19.76
N LEU A 157 3.89 -28.55 -18.51
CA LEU A 157 4.05 -29.41 -17.35
C LEU A 157 2.85 -30.33 -17.12
N ASP A 158 1.72 -30.07 -17.79
CA ASP A 158 0.50 -30.87 -17.72
C ASP A 158 0.37 -31.87 -18.89
N GLN A 159 1.43 -32.06 -19.67
CA GLN A 159 1.57 -33.09 -20.73
C GLN A 159 2.65 -34.12 -20.34
#